data_baf797c41929bff063d50d083f5629e7
#
_entry.id   baf797c41929bff063d50d083f5629e7
#
_cell.length_a   1.000
_cell.length_b   1.000
_cell.length_c   1.000
_cell.angle_alpha   90.00
_cell.angle_beta   90.00
_cell.angle_gamma   90.00
#
_symmetry.space_group_name_H-M   'P 1'
#
loop_
_entity.id
_entity.type
_entity.pdbx_description
1 polymer ?
#
loop_
_entity_poly.entity_id
_entity_poly.type
_entity_poly.pdbx_seq_one_letter_code
_entity_poly.pdbx_strand_id
1 'polypeptide(L)'
;XXXXFVLAFSVTLWAIGRLGQHAFGARAGALGALSLVCTGVLGLTTGTWVLPDGPLVMCASLAALMLAPLLFNTANPTRDPATTNSWLRWGVVGVLLGGALLSKYHAVLYGAGILLFLLTTESGRRQLRTSGPWLAAAIALLCTVPVLWWNAEHGWVSFTFQGARAATTAAWSIAPFVENVVGQALWLLPWMAVPFAVALGRAIASGRTDVRQWFFACLALVPVCVFTVITLGGARGLPHWQAPGWLFAAPLVGRMLDRAITRDVRWPRWWLPMAAGTWLTLVLILGSHVATGWLSPHIAVLSAPADPTLDAFDWRALRDSLSVRGIDIRDGVTTRSWIQAGKLGVALGATTPIMCACDDAHHLLFRYPATVFPRLVVEHVQPWKRGWQPASVALTGQLGPLDSLGTITLARSGQPAVSLAVYRLALPETQAQAASGSRSFRR
;
A
#
# COMPACT_ATOMS: atom_id res chain seq x y z
N UNK A 1 -2.56 -15.77 0.78
CA UNK A 1 -2.59 -14.44 0.87
C UNK A 1 -3.07 -13.72 -0.36
N UNK A 2 -2.50 -13.82 -1.40
CA UNK A 2 -2.91 -13.16 -2.56
C UNK A 2 -4.36 -13.20 -2.96
N UNK A 3 -4.96 -14.19 -2.78
CA UNK A 3 -6.32 -14.39 -3.09
C UNK A 3 -7.24 -13.49 -2.28
N UNK A 4 -6.86 -13.13 -1.19
CA UNK A 4 -7.57 -12.24 -0.33
C UNK A 4 -7.55 -10.82 -0.82
N PHE A 5 -6.36 -10.47 -1.27
CA PHE A 5 -6.26 -9.07 -1.74
C PHE A 5 -6.94 -8.87 -3.10
N VAL A 6 -6.84 -9.85 -3.99
CA VAL A 6 -7.57 -9.82 -5.27
C VAL A 6 -9.09 -9.74 -5.03
N LEU A 7 -9.60 -10.53 -4.10
CA LEU A 7 -11.04 -10.47 -3.75
C LEU A 7 -11.40 -9.10 -3.14
N ALA A 8 -10.56 -8.58 -2.25
CA ALA A 8 -10.79 -7.25 -1.66
C ALA A 8 -10.85 -6.18 -2.75
N PHE A 9 -9.95 -6.27 -3.72
CA PHE A 9 -9.96 -5.32 -4.85
C PHE A 9 -11.18 -5.54 -5.77
N SER A 10 -11.60 -6.78 -5.97
CA SER A 10 -12.83 -7.08 -6.72
C SER A 10 -14.06 -6.45 -6.04
N VAL A 11 -14.12 -6.53 -4.70
CA VAL A 11 -15.18 -5.85 -3.91
C VAL A 11 -15.04 -4.32 -4.06
N THR A 12 -13.82 -3.79 -4.06
CA THR A 12 -13.57 -2.36 -4.29
C THR A 12 -14.12 -1.93 -5.65
N LEU A 13 -13.81 -2.67 -6.72
CA LEU A 13 -14.28 -2.38 -8.08
C LEU A 13 -15.81 -2.42 -8.16
N TRP A 14 -16.41 -3.46 -7.57
CA TRP A 14 -17.86 -3.59 -7.50
C TRP A 14 -18.47 -2.39 -6.74
N ALA A 15 -17.90 -2.03 -5.58
CA ALA A 15 -18.41 -0.93 -4.76
C ALA A 15 -18.31 0.41 -5.50
N ILE A 16 -17.17 0.69 -6.15
CA ILE A 16 -16.95 1.92 -6.94
C ILE A 16 -17.90 1.95 -8.15
N GLY A 17 -18.09 0.81 -8.84
CA GLY A 17 -19.03 0.70 -9.94
C GLY A 17 -20.46 0.97 -9.49
N ARG A 18 -20.90 0.34 -8.38
CA ARG A 18 -22.26 0.54 -7.81
C ARG A 18 -22.44 1.98 -7.31
N LEU A 19 -21.40 2.54 -6.69
CA LEU A 19 -21.43 3.92 -6.20
C LEU A 19 -21.54 4.91 -7.39
N GLY A 20 -20.76 4.70 -8.46
CA GLY A 20 -20.87 5.47 -9.70
C GLY A 20 -22.23 5.30 -10.36
N GLN A 21 -22.77 4.09 -10.39
CA GLN A 21 -24.11 3.81 -10.89
C GLN A 21 -25.16 4.59 -10.11
N HIS A 22 -25.07 4.58 -8.79
CA HIS A 22 -26.01 5.27 -7.91
C HIS A 22 -25.99 6.78 -8.12
N ALA A 23 -24.80 7.33 -8.39
CA ALA A 23 -24.61 8.76 -8.57
C ALA A 23 -24.96 9.23 -9.99
N PHE A 24 -24.56 8.48 -11.03
CA PHE A 24 -24.50 8.98 -12.41
C PHE A 24 -25.08 8.03 -13.45
N GLY A 25 -25.56 6.84 -13.05
CA GLY A 25 -26.15 5.84 -13.96
C GLY A 25 -25.21 4.67 -14.25
N ALA A 26 -25.80 3.57 -14.76
CA ALA A 26 -25.10 2.27 -14.89
C ALA A 26 -23.84 2.36 -15.77
N ARG A 27 -23.94 3.04 -16.94
CA ARG A 27 -22.81 3.15 -17.86
C ARG A 27 -21.67 3.95 -17.21
N ALA A 28 -21.96 5.05 -16.52
CA ALA A 28 -20.95 5.83 -15.81
C ALA A 28 -20.25 5.01 -14.71
N GLY A 29 -21.02 4.21 -13.97
CA GLY A 29 -20.45 3.32 -12.93
C GLY A 29 -19.49 2.30 -13.53
N ALA A 30 -19.89 1.63 -14.59
CA ALA A 30 -19.06 0.63 -15.28
C ALA A 30 -17.77 1.25 -15.86
N LEU A 31 -17.90 2.41 -16.53
CA LEU A 31 -16.75 3.12 -17.10
C LEU A 31 -15.77 3.59 -16.01
N GLY A 32 -16.30 4.04 -14.86
CA GLY A 32 -15.47 4.43 -13.72
C GLY A 32 -14.69 3.25 -13.16
N ALA A 33 -15.33 2.11 -12.93
CA ALA A 33 -14.68 0.90 -12.43
C ALA A 33 -13.61 0.39 -13.42
N LEU A 34 -13.92 0.39 -14.71
CA LEU A 34 -12.97 -0.01 -15.75
C LEU A 34 -11.76 0.94 -15.79
N SER A 35 -12.01 2.26 -15.70
CA SER A 35 -10.92 3.24 -15.65
C SER A 35 -10.00 3.00 -14.45
N LEU A 36 -10.56 2.61 -13.31
CA LEU A 36 -9.81 2.32 -12.09
C LEU A 36 -8.84 1.14 -12.30
N VAL A 37 -9.31 0.06 -12.91
CA VAL A 37 -8.48 -1.13 -13.22
C VAL A 37 -7.27 -0.74 -14.08
N CYS A 38 -7.47 0.20 -15.01
CA CYS A 38 -6.42 0.61 -15.97
C CYS A 38 -5.36 1.56 -15.36
N THR A 39 -5.41 1.83 -14.04
CA THR A 39 -4.34 2.60 -13.37
C THR A 39 -3.28 1.67 -12.80
N GLY A 40 -2.02 2.09 -12.86
CA GLY A 40 -0.89 1.31 -12.31
C GLY A 40 -1.01 1.11 -10.81
N VAL A 41 -1.22 2.22 -10.08
CA VAL A 41 -1.20 2.21 -8.62
C VAL A 41 -2.39 1.46 -8.00
N LEU A 42 -3.58 1.62 -8.56
CA LEU A 42 -4.77 0.97 -7.98
C LEU A 42 -5.02 -0.39 -8.61
N GLY A 43 -4.92 -0.49 -9.94
CA GLY A 43 -5.18 -1.75 -10.65
C GLY A 43 -4.13 -2.83 -10.39
N LEU A 44 -2.85 -2.46 -10.27
CA LEU A 44 -1.78 -3.44 -10.04
C LEU A 44 -1.41 -3.52 -8.55
N THR A 45 -0.88 -2.44 -7.97
CA THR A 45 -0.31 -2.58 -6.61
C THR A 45 -1.38 -2.86 -5.56
N THR A 46 -2.45 -2.07 -5.53
CA THR A 46 -3.55 -2.27 -4.57
C THR A 46 -4.35 -3.54 -4.90
N GLY A 47 -4.45 -3.87 -6.19
CA GLY A 47 -5.21 -5.03 -6.66
C GLY A 47 -4.55 -6.38 -6.45
N THR A 48 -3.21 -6.44 -6.38
CA THR A 48 -2.50 -7.73 -6.32
C THR A 48 -1.50 -7.88 -5.18
N TRP A 49 -0.95 -6.79 -4.68
CA TRP A 49 0.07 -6.86 -3.64
C TRP A 49 -0.56 -7.02 -2.25
N VAL A 50 0.13 -7.73 -1.36
CA VAL A 50 -0.29 -7.91 0.03
C VAL A 50 0.11 -6.65 0.82
N LEU A 51 -0.72 -5.63 0.70
CA LEU A 51 -0.50 -4.31 1.31
C LEU A 51 -1.75 -3.88 2.10
N PRO A 52 -1.58 -3.11 3.17
CA PRO A 52 -2.73 -2.59 3.92
C PRO A 52 -3.65 -1.70 3.08
N ASP A 53 -3.20 -1.26 1.92
CA ASP A 53 -4.00 -0.46 0.98
C ASP A 53 -5.20 -1.26 0.42
N GLY A 54 -5.07 -2.56 0.22
CA GLY A 54 -6.18 -3.39 -0.27
C GLY A 54 -7.42 -3.31 0.61
N PRO A 55 -7.36 -3.75 1.89
CA PRO A 55 -8.53 -3.63 2.77
C PRO A 55 -8.90 -2.17 3.08
N LEU A 56 -7.95 -1.23 3.08
CA LEU A 56 -8.25 0.20 3.23
C LEU A 56 -9.24 0.67 2.14
N VAL A 57 -8.91 0.46 0.85
CA VAL A 57 -9.75 0.96 -0.26
C VAL A 57 -11.07 0.18 -0.35
N MET A 58 -11.07 -1.09 0.02
CA MET A 58 -12.29 -1.89 0.09
C MET A 58 -13.27 -1.30 1.13
N CYS A 59 -12.81 -1.11 2.34
CA CYS A 59 -13.63 -0.58 3.42
C CYS A 59 -14.10 0.85 3.10
N ALA A 60 -13.24 1.70 2.57
CA ALA A 60 -13.57 3.08 2.21
C ALA A 60 -14.62 3.13 1.09
N SER A 61 -14.48 2.31 0.05
CA SER A 61 -15.44 2.28 -1.06
C SER A 61 -16.81 1.74 -0.62
N LEU A 62 -16.82 0.73 0.26
CA LEU A 62 -18.07 0.21 0.84
C LEU A 62 -18.72 1.26 1.76
N ALA A 63 -17.93 1.97 2.58
CA ALA A 63 -18.45 3.04 3.44
C ALA A 63 -19.09 4.15 2.58
N ALA A 64 -18.42 4.57 1.50
CA ALA A 64 -18.95 5.57 0.58
C ALA A 64 -20.25 5.08 -0.10
N LEU A 65 -20.31 3.79 -0.47
CA LEU A 65 -21.52 3.18 -1.06
C LEU A 65 -22.69 3.20 -0.06
N MET A 66 -22.42 2.93 1.22
CA MET A 66 -23.46 2.97 2.27
C MET A 66 -23.91 4.41 2.57
N LEU A 67 -22.99 5.39 2.43
CA LEU A 67 -23.29 6.82 2.64
C LEU A 67 -24.14 7.41 1.50
N ALA A 68 -23.98 6.95 0.26
CA ALA A 68 -24.60 7.56 -0.90
C ALA A 68 -26.12 7.70 -0.78
N PRO A 69 -26.92 6.67 -0.39
CA PRO A 69 -28.36 6.85 -0.21
C PRO A 69 -28.74 7.84 0.90
N LEU A 70 -27.91 7.94 1.93
CA LEU A 70 -28.16 8.87 3.06
C LEU A 70 -27.91 10.33 2.66
N LEU A 71 -26.98 10.56 1.71
CA LEU A 71 -26.51 11.90 1.37
C LEU A 71 -27.06 12.45 0.05
N PHE A 72 -27.43 11.57 -0.90
CA PHE A 72 -27.86 11.97 -2.25
C PHE A 72 -29.38 12.19 -2.37
N ASN A 73 -30.18 11.67 -1.44
CA ASN A 73 -31.64 11.80 -1.46
C ASN A 73 -32.07 13.18 -0.95
N THR A 74 -31.94 14.19 -1.80
CA THR A 74 -32.40 15.56 -1.50
C THR A 74 -33.83 15.82 -1.95
N ALA A 75 -34.46 14.88 -2.72
CA ALA A 75 -35.64 15.17 -3.52
C ALA A 75 -37.00 14.92 -2.86
N ASN A 76 -37.05 14.42 -1.62
CA ASN A 76 -38.34 14.17 -0.99
C ASN A 76 -38.33 14.46 0.51
N PRO A 77 -38.64 15.71 0.90
CA PRO A 77 -38.65 16.09 2.32
C PRO A 77 -39.80 15.42 3.11
N THR A 78 -40.75 14.77 2.43
CA THR A 78 -41.87 14.09 3.09
C THR A 78 -41.57 12.62 3.42
N ARG A 79 -40.49 12.04 2.91
CA ARG A 79 -40.04 10.73 3.36
C ARG A 79 -39.23 10.93 4.64
N ASP A 80 -39.87 10.64 5.75
CA ASP A 80 -39.27 10.72 7.07
C ASP A 80 -37.89 10.00 7.08
N PRO A 81 -36.79 10.72 7.37
CA PRO A 81 -35.48 10.06 7.48
C PRO A 81 -35.43 8.99 8.58
N ALA A 82 -36.41 8.98 9.48
CA ALA A 82 -36.50 7.98 10.55
C ALA A 82 -37.06 6.64 10.05
N THR A 83 -37.64 6.58 8.85
CA THR A 83 -38.17 5.33 8.36
C THR A 83 -37.09 4.54 7.58
N THR A 84 -36.86 3.37 8.07
CA THR A 84 -36.04 2.29 7.54
C THR A 84 -34.51 2.41 7.72
N ASN A 85 -34.04 1.94 8.86
CA ASN A 85 -32.66 1.44 9.08
C ASN A 85 -31.54 2.47 8.80
N SER A 86 -31.81 3.77 8.91
CA SER A 86 -30.74 4.77 8.74
C SER A 86 -29.66 4.60 9.79
N TRP A 87 -30.05 4.31 11.05
CA TRP A 87 -29.09 4.07 12.14
C TRP A 87 -28.21 2.83 11.87
N LEU A 88 -28.79 1.77 11.27
CA LEU A 88 -28.03 0.57 10.90
C LEU A 88 -27.02 0.90 9.80
N ARG A 89 -27.43 1.69 8.79
CA ARG A 89 -26.50 2.12 7.73
C ARG A 89 -25.34 2.94 8.32
N TRP A 90 -25.64 3.87 9.25
CA TRP A 90 -24.60 4.64 9.91
C TRP A 90 -23.69 3.74 10.77
N GLY A 91 -24.26 2.72 11.42
CA GLY A 91 -23.49 1.72 12.17
C GLY A 91 -22.53 0.97 11.24
N VAL A 92 -23.02 0.51 10.08
CA VAL A 92 -22.19 -0.17 9.06
C VAL A 92 -21.09 0.77 8.55
N VAL A 93 -21.42 2.04 8.29
CA VAL A 93 -20.41 3.05 7.90
C VAL A 93 -19.31 3.14 8.96
N GLY A 94 -19.70 3.17 10.25
CA GLY A 94 -18.74 3.22 11.36
C GLY A 94 -17.82 2.01 11.38
N VAL A 95 -18.37 0.81 11.24
CA VAL A 95 -17.59 -0.45 11.19
C VAL A 95 -16.61 -0.42 9.99
N LEU A 96 -17.09 0.01 8.82
CA LEU A 96 -16.27 0.07 7.62
C LEU A 96 -15.14 1.11 7.75
N LEU A 97 -15.44 2.30 8.29
CA LEU A 97 -14.41 3.31 8.55
C LEU A 97 -13.42 2.83 9.62
N GLY A 98 -13.91 2.13 10.64
CA GLY A 98 -13.06 1.47 11.64
C GLY A 98 -12.14 0.44 11.02
N GLY A 99 -12.68 -0.42 10.14
CA GLY A 99 -11.87 -1.39 9.38
C GLY A 99 -10.81 -0.72 8.50
N ALA A 100 -11.17 0.40 7.89
CA ALA A 100 -10.20 1.20 7.11
C ALA A 100 -9.09 1.75 8.00
N LEU A 101 -9.43 2.28 9.20
CA LEU A 101 -8.45 2.80 10.18
C LEU A 101 -7.53 1.70 10.70
N LEU A 102 -8.08 0.50 10.96
CA LEU A 102 -7.30 -0.67 11.37
C LEU A 102 -6.34 -1.14 10.26
N SER A 103 -6.72 -0.91 9.01
CA SER A 103 -5.87 -1.26 7.86
C SER A 103 -4.71 -0.29 7.70
N LYS A 104 -5.00 1.01 7.77
CA LYS A 104 -3.98 2.04 7.54
C LYS A 104 -4.45 3.38 8.12
N TYR A 105 -3.57 4.09 8.82
CA TYR A 105 -3.89 5.39 9.44
C TYR A 105 -4.35 6.45 8.42
N HIS A 106 -3.98 6.29 7.14
CA HIS A 106 -4.47 7.15 6.06
C HIS A 106 -6.00 7.25 6.00
N ALA A 107 -6.73 6.26 6.55
CA ALA A 107 -8.19 6.27 6.58
C ALA A 107 -8.78 7.50 7.29
N VAL A 108 -8.02 8.13 8.19
CA VAL A 108 -8.47 9.38 8.84
C VAL A 108 -8.80 10.46 7.81
N LEU A 109 -8.10 10.46 6.67
CA LEU A 109 -8.31 11.44 5.59
C LEU A 109 -9.66 11.22 4.89
N TYR A 110 -10.17 9.98 4.85
CA TYR A 110 -11.54 9.73 4.37
C TYR A 110 -12.57 10.28 5.35
N GLY A 111 -12.34 10.11 6.66
CA GLY A 111 -13.17 10.73 7.67
C GLY A 111 -13.22 12.25 7.50
N ALA A 112 -12.04 12.86 7.27
CA ALA A 112 -11.94 14.30 7.00
C ALA A 112 -12.65 14.69 5.70
N GLY A 113 -12.56 13.87 4.63
CA GLY A 113 -13.29 14.10 3.38
C GLY A 113 -14.80 14.02 3.56
N ILE A 114 -15.30 13.03 4.32
CA ILE A 114 -16.72 12.92 4.66
C ILE A 114 -17.14 14.15 5.47
N LEU A 115 -16.36 14.55 6.48
CA LEU A 115 -16.66 15.72 7.31
C LEU A 115 -16.68 17.00 6.46
N LEU A 116 -15.73 17.17 5.53
CA LEU A 116 -15.71 18.30 4.59
C LEU A 116 -17.03 18.36 3.80
N PHE A 117 -17.49 17.22 3.27
CA PHE A 117 -18.78 17.15 2.58
C PHE A 117 -19.94 17.53 3.51
N LEU A 118 -19.96 16.97 4.72
CA LEU A 118 -21.05 17.20 5.68
C LEU A 118 -21.12 18.69 6.08
N LEU A 119 -19.99 19.34 6.25
CA LEU A 119 -19.92 20.75 6.65
C LEU A 119 -20.29 21.68 5.48
N THR A 120 -19.91 21.34 4.25
CA THR A 120 -20.02 22.25 3.11
C THR A 120 -21.36 22.17 2.38
N THR A 121 -22.14 21.08 2.57
CA THR A 121 -23.44 20.92 1.89
C THR A 121 -24.59 21.08 2.86
N GLU A 122 -25.75 21.50 2.33
CA GLU A 122 -26.95 21.65 3.13
C GLU A 122 -27.46 20.28 3.64
N SER A 123 -27.48 19.30 2.75
CA SER A 123 -27.87 17.91 3.12
C SER A 123 -26.95 17.36 4.20
N GLY A 124 -25.64 17.61 4.08
CA GLY A 124 -24.64 17.19 5.07
C GLY A 124 -24.87 17.84 6.44
N ARG A 125 -25.07 19.16 6.47
CA ARG A 125 -25.31 19.86 7.74
C ARG A 125 -26.60 19.39 8.42
N ARG A 126 -27.61 19.00 7.64
CA ARG A 126 -28.83 18.37 8.20
C ARG A 126 -28.48 17.03 8.86
N GLN A 127 -27.65 16.22 8.21
CA GLN A 127 -27.22 14.93 8.77
C GLN A 127 -26.41 15.12 10.08
N LEU A 128 -25.55 16.14 10.16
CA LEU A 128 -24.78 16.42 11.39
C LEU A 128 -25.67 16.73 12.62
N ARG A 129 -26.91 17.14 12.39
CA ARG A 129 -27.89 17.39 13.47
C ARG A 129 -28.60 16.12 13.94
N THR A 130 -28.37 15.00 13.26
CA THR A 130 -28.88 13.66 13.65
C THR A 130 -27.81 12.87 14.40
N SER A 131 -28.20 11.79 15.07
CA SER A 131 -27.27 10.91 15.77
C SER A 131 -26.41 10.05 14.83
N GLY A 132 -26.80 9.92 13.56
CA GLY A 132 -26.18 8.98 12.62
C GLY A 132 -24.67 9.15 12.44
N PRO A 133 -24.19 10.33 12.00
CA PRO A 133 -22.75 10.55 11.81
C PRO A 133 -21.93 10.35 13.10
N TRP A 134 -22.51 10.73 14.24
CA TRP A 134 -21.86 10.58 15.55
C TRP A 134 -21.76 9.11 15.96
N LEU A 135 -22.81 8.31 15.67
CA LEU A 135 -22.78 6.87 15.85
C LEU A 135 -21.66 6.23 15.02
N ALA A 136 -21.57 6.62 13.73
CA ALA A 136 -20.53 6.10 12.84
C ALA A 136 -19.14 6.47 13.36
N ALA A 137 -18.95 7.72 13.80
CA ALA A 137 -17.68 8.19 14.35
C ALA A 137 -17.31 7.40 15.63
N ALA A 138 -18.28 7.23 16.54
CA ALA A 138 -18.06 6.50 17.78
C ALA A 138 -17.65 5.04 17.53
N ILE A 139 -18.35 4.37 16.59
CA ILE A 139 -18.03 2.97 16.24
C ILE A 139 -16.63 2.90 15.59
N ALA A 140 -16.32 3.80 14.66
CA ALA A 140 -15.01 3.83 14.00
C ALA A 140 -13.88 4.01 15.02
N LEU A 141 -14.06 4.93 15.98
CA LEU A 141 -13.10 5.16 17.06
C LEU A 141 -12.99 3.93 17.99
N LEU A 142 -14.12 3.32 18.32
CA LEU A 142 -14.14 2.10 19.14
C LEU A 142 -13.33 0.98 18.48
N CYS A 143 -13.42 0.82 17.15
CA CYS A 143 -12.62 -0.16 16.42
C CYS A 143 -11.12 0.10 16.56
N THR A 144 -10.68 1.36 16.76
CA THR A 144 -9.26 1.67 16.89
C THR A 144 -8.70 1.45 18.32
N VAL A 145 -9.56 1.18 19.29
CA VAL A 145 -9.13 1.02 20.71
C VAL A 145 -7.99 0.01 20.86
N PRO A 146 -8.02 -1.18 20.21
CA PRO A 146 -6.90 -2.12 20.36
C PRO A 146 -5.55 -1.55 19.88
N VAL A 147 -5.57 -0.75 18.81
CA VAL A 147 -4.35 -0.10 18.28
C VAL A 147 -3.86 0.97 19.25
N LEU A 148 -4.77 1.78 19.79
CA LEU A 148 -4.42 2.83 20.76
C LEU A 148 -3.88 2.21 22.05
N TRP A 149 -4.51 1.15 22.54
CA TRP A 149 -4.06 0.41 23.72
C TRP A 149 -2.65 -0.13 23.53
N TRP A 150 -2.43 -0.85 22.41
CA TRP A 150 -1.10 -1.40 22.10
C TRP A 150 -0.04 -0.30 22.03
N ASN A 151 -0.35 0.83 21.37
CA ASN A 151 0.59 1.94 21.26
C ASN A 151 0.92 2.57 22.62
N ALA A 152 -0.09 2.68 23.51
CA ALA A 152 0.11 3.21 24.87
C ALA A 152 1.10 2.32 25.65
N GLU A 153 0.99 0.99 25.49
CA GLU A 153 1.90 0.04 26.14
C GLU A 153 3.31 0.03 25.52
N HIS A 154 3.47 0.49 24.27
CA HIS A 154 4.72 0.41 23.50
C HIS A 154 5.29 1.80 23.17
N GLY A 155 5.02 2.82 24.02
CA GLY A 155 5.62 4.14 23.86
C GLY A 155 5.23 4.89 22.59
N TRP A 156 4.02 4.62 22.06
CA TRP A 156 3.47 5.29 20.87
C TRP A 156 4.32 5.11 19.62
N VAL A 157 5.08 4.01 19.54
CA VAL A 157 6.11 3.78 18.51
C VAL A 157 5.56 3.89 17.09
N SER A 158 4.33 3.42 16.80
CA SER A 158 3.80 3.52 15.44
C SER A 158 3.39 4.95 15.08
N PHE A 159 2.93 5.74 16.04
CA PHE A 159 2.60 7.15 15.78
C PHE A 159 3.86 8.00 15.62
N THR A 160 4.89 7.79 16.47
CA THR A 160 6.18 8.47 16.32
C THR A 160 6.84 8.14 14.99
N PHE A 161 6.80 6.87 14.57
CA PHE A 161 7.33 6.45 13.26
C PHE A 161 6.63 7.18 12.11
N GLN A 162 5.28 7.20 12.11
CA GLN A 162 4.53 7.86 11.02
C GLN A 162 4.69 9.38 11.08
N GLY A 163 4.73 9.95 12.28
CA GLY A 163 4.95 11.39 12.47
C GLY A 163 6.31 11.83 11.95
N ALA A 164 7.35 11.05 12.25
CA ALA A 164 8.70 11.35 11.77
C ALA A 164 8.78 11.35 10.23
N ARG A 165 8.01 10.47 9.57
CA ARG A 165 7.96 10.43 8.10
C ARG A 165 7.23 11.62 7.50
N ALA A 166 6.28 12.20 8.23
CA ALA A 166 5.53 13.39 7.80
C ALA A 166 6.22 14.69 8.23
N ALA A 167 7.19 14.61 9.16
CA ALA A 167 7.87 15.79 9.68
C ALA A 167 8.67 16.48 8.57
N THR A 168 8.51 17.78 8.49
CA THR A 168 9.29 18.63 7.58
C THR A 168 10.62 18.96 8.25
N THR A 169 11.72 18.62 7.60
CA THR A 169 13.06 18.80 8.16
C THR A 169 13.87 19.87 7.44
N ALA A 170 13.34 20.43 6.38
CA ALA A 170 14.08 21.30 5.48
C ALA A 170 13.33 22.60 5.19
N ALA A 171 14.05 23.56 4.64
CA ALA A 171 13.47 24.76 4.07
C ALA A 171 12.49 24.40 2.93
N TRP A 172 11.54 25.26 2.71
CA TRP A 172 10.58 25.12 1.61
C TRP A 172 11.29 24.87 0.28
N SER A 173 10.85 23.83 -0.43
CA SER A 173 11.44 23.45 -1.71
C SER A 173 10.34 22.99 -2.68
N ILE A 174 10.39 23.49 -3.89
CA ILE A 174 9.46 23.11 -4.95
C ILE A 174 9.82 21.76 -5.57
N ALA A 175 11.07 21.32 -5.47
CA ALA A 175 11.53 20.11 -6.16
C ALA A 175 10.81 18.85 -5.65
N PRO A 176 10.73 18.55 -4.33
CA PRO A 176 9.96 17.39 -3.87
C PRO A 176 8.48 17.44 -4.26
N PHE A 177 7.90 18.62 -4.33
CA PHE A 177 6.51 18.79 -4.77
C PHE A 177 6.37 18.39 -6.25
N VAL A 178 7.24 18.90 -7.13
CA VAL A 178 7.21 18.55 -8.55
C VAL A 178 7.44 17.06 -8.76
N GLU A 179 8.45 16.50 -8.06
CA GLU A 179 8.74 15.06 -8.10
C GLU A 179 7.53 14.23 -7.67
N ASN A 180 6.82 14.67 -6.63
CA ASN A 180 5.64 13.97 -6.14
C ASN A 180 4.50 14.04 -7.16
N VAL A 181 4.23 15.22 -7.76
CA VAL A 181 3.16 15.40 -8.76
C VAL A 181 3.46 14.57 -10.01
N VAL A 182 4.71 14.63 -10.52
CA VAL A 182 5.14 13.80 -11.65
C VAL A 182 5.04 12.32 -11.29
N GLY A 183 5.48 11.95 -10.09
CA GLY A 183 5.38 10.58 -9.58
C GLY A 183 3.94 10.08 -9.53
N GLN A 184 2.99 10.90 -9.09
CA GLN A 184 1.56 10.54 -9.11
C GLN A 184 1.09 10.26 -10.54
N ALA A 185 1.49 11.12 -11.51
CA ALA A 185 1.11 10.91 -12.91
C ALA A 185 1.68 9.61 -13.47
N LEU A 186 2.94 9.28 -13.11
CA LEU A 186 3.58 8.03 -13.54
C LEU A 186 2.91 6.81 -12.90
N TRP A 187 2.59 6.87 -11.60
CA TRP A 187 1.93 5.77 -10.88
C TRP A 187 0.49 5.54 -11.35
N LEU A 188 -0.24 6.62 -11.71
CA LEU A 188 -1.58 6.49 -12.33
C LEU A 188 -1.48 5.99 -13.77
N LEU A 189 -0.35 6.18 -14.42
CA LEU A 189 -0.04 6.15 -15.84
C LEU A 189 -0.46 7.48 -16.50
N PRO A 190 0.42 8.12 -17.28
CA PRO A 190 0.17 9.50 -17.76
C PRO A 190 -1.14 9.68 -18.51
N TRP A 191 -1.52 8.69 -19.35
CA TRP A 191 -2.77 8.73 -20.12
C TRP A 191 -4.01 8.53 -19.23
N MET A 192 -3.85 7.99 -18.02
CA MET A 192 -4.93 7.90 -17.01
C MET A 192 -4.94 9.15 -16.11
N ALA A 193 -3.77 9.67 -15.76
CA ALA A 193 -3.63 10.82 -14.85
C ALA A 193 -4.38 12.04 -15.40
N VAL A 194 -4.30 12.31 -16.71
CA VAL A 194 -4.96 13.46 -17.32
C VAL A 194 -6.49 13.40 -17.16
N PRO A 195 -7.19 12.32 -17.60
CA PRO A 195 -8.64 12.26 -17.38
C PRO A 195 -9.05 12.28 -15.90
N PHE A 196 -8.26 11.66 -15.01
CA PHE A 196 -8.55 11.70 -13.57
C PHE A 196 -8.45 13.13 -13.02
N ALA A 197 -7.38 13.86 -13.37
CA ALA A 197 -7.18 15.25 -12.96
C ALA A 197 -8.27 16.17 -13.53
N VAL A 198 -8.61 16.01 -14.82
CA VAL A 198 -9.66 16.81 -15.47
C VAL A 198 -11.03 16.54 -14.82
N ALA A 199 -11.35 15.26 -14.57
CA ALA A 199 -12.64 14.92 -13.96
C ALA A 199 -12.75 15.47 -12.53
N LEU A 200 -11.67 15.36 -11.74
CA LEU A 200 -11.62 15.93 -10.40
C LEU A 200 -11.71 17.47 -10.45
N GLY A 201 -10.95 18.12 -11.34
CA GLY A 201 -10.97 19.56 -11.52
C GLY A 201 -12.37 20.09 -11.87
N ARG A 202 -13.08 19.38 -12.76
CA ARG A 202 -14.47 19.72 -13.11
C ARG A 202 -15.41 19.58 -11.92
N ALA A 203 -15.22 18.52 -11.11
CA ALA A 203 -16.04 18.32 -9.91
C ALA A 203 -15.80 19.44 -8.88
N ILE A 204 -14.54 19.87 -8.72
CA ILE A 204 -14.19 21.00 -7.85
C ILE A 204 -14.82 22.30 -8.39
N ALA A 205 -14.72 22.55 -9.68
CA ALA A 205 -15.28 23.75 -10.32
C ALA A 205 -16.82 23.79 -10.22
N SER A 206 -17.49 22.64 -10.30
CA SER A 206 -18.93 22.53 -10.08
C SER A 206 -19.29 22.80 -8.62
N GLY A 207 -18.38 22.46 -7.71
CA GLY A 207 -18.56 22.68 -6.29
C GLY A 207 -19.86 22.08 -5.76
N ARG A 208 -20.50 22.79 -4.84
CA ARG A 208 -21.72 22.35 -4.16
C ARG A 208 -22.98 22.40 -5.03
N THR A 209 -22.91 22.93 -6.25
CA THR A 209 -24.06 22.96 -7.16
C THR A 209 -24.40 21.57 -7.67
N ASP A 210 -23.38 20.66 -7.71
CA ASP A 210 -23.61 19.24 -8.02
C ASP A 210 -23.13 18.43 -6.80
N VAL A 211 -24.08 18.16 -5.90
CA VAL A 211 -23.81 17.49 -4.62
C VAL A 211 -23.12 16.13 -4.81
N ARG A 212 -23.50 15.39 -5.87
CA ARG A 212 -22.93 14.07 -6.14
C ARG A 212 -21.47 14.18 -6.56
N GLN A 213 -21.14 15.11 -7.48
CA GLN A 213 -19.74 15.35 -7.86
C GLN A 213 -18.94 15.85 -6.66
N TRP A 214 -19.53 16.75 -5.86
CA TRP A 214 -18.86 17.33 -4.70
C TRP A 214 -18.52 16.26 -3.65
N PHE A 215 -19.38 15.25 -3.47
CA PHE A 215 -19.11 14.11 -2.58
C PHE A 215 -17.81 13.41 -2.98
N PHE A 216 -17.67 13.05 -4.25
CA PHE A 216 -16.44 12.41 -4.75
C PHE A 216 -15.24 13.35 -4.65
N ALA A 217 -15.43 14.64 -4.95
CA ALA A 217 -14.36 15.61 -4.85
C ALA A 217 -13.84 15.70 -3.40
N CYS A 218 -14.71 15.75 -2.40
CA CYS A 218 -14.31 15.81 -0.98
C CYS A 218 -13.49 14.57 -0.57
N LEU A 219 -13.93 13.37 -0.99
CA LEU A 219 -13.23 12.13 -0.67
C LEU A 219 -11.86 12.02 -1.39
N ALA A 220 -11.77 12.58 -2.61
CA ALA A 220 -10.53 12.57 -3.38
C ALA A 220 -9.54 13.65 -2.91
N LEU A 221 -10.04 14.88 -2.70
CA LEU A 221 -9.21 16.05 -2.41
C LEU A 221 -8.39 15.91 -1.15
N VAL A 222 -9.00 15.44 -0.06
CA VAL A 222 -8.31 15.47 1.23
C VAL A 222 -7.05 14.61 1.19
N PRO A 223 -7.09 13.31 0.78
CA PRO A 223 -5.84 12.54 0.68
C PRO A 223 -4.88 13.09 -0.37
N VAL A 224 -5.37 13.50 -1.54
CA VAL A 224 -4.50 14.03 -2.60
C VAL A 224 -3.80 15.31 -2.14
N CYS A 225 -4.55 16.26 -1.59
CA CYS A 225 -3.98 17.54 -1.15
C CYS A 225 -3.02 17.38 0.02
N VAL A 226 -3.40 16.62 1.06
CA VAL A 226 -2.56 16.45 2.25
C VAL A 226 -1.20 15.87 1.86
N PHE A 227 -1.20 14.76 1.14
CA PHE A 227 0.07 14.09 0.79
C PHE A 227 0.86 14.80 -0.30
N THR A 228 0.25 15.73 -1.05
CA THR A 228 0.99 16.54 -2.02
C THR A 228 1.56 17.80 -1.34
N VAL A 229 0.76 18.47 -0.50
CA VAL A 229 1.17 19.72 0.14
C VAL A 229 2.33 19.51 1.13
N ILE A 230 2.35 18.40 1.89
CA ILE A 230 3.44 18.15 2.84
C ILE A 230 4.81 18.10 2.16
N THR A 231 4.87 17.77 0.86
CA THR A 231 6.15 17.73 0.13
C THR A 231 6.74 19.13 -0.11
N LEU A 232 5.92 20.19 -0.05
CA LEU A 232 6.44 21.57 -0.10
C LEU A 232 7.32 21.90 1.12
N GLY A 233 7.06 21.26 2.26
CA GLY A 233 7.87 21.39 3.47
C GLY A 233 9.07 20.43 3.52
N GLY A 234 9.44 19.81 2.40
CA GLY A 234 10.59 18.92 2.32
C GLY A 234 10.33 17.48 2.77
N ALA A 235 9.10 17.15 3.17
CA ALA A 235 8.78 15.76 3.52
C ALA A 235 8.89 14.84 2.29
N ARG A 236 9.40 13.64 2.49
CA ARG A 236 9.50 12.62 1.41
C ARG A 236 8.12 11.98 1.18
N GLY A 237 7.25 12.68 0.46
CA GLY A 237 5.95 12.15 0.08
C GLY A 237 6.07 11.12 -1.03
N LEU A 238 5.74 9.86 -0.74
CA LEU A 238 5.76 8.84 -1.78
C LEU A 238 4.53 9.01 -2.68
N PRO A 239 4.72 9.05 -4.03
CA PRO A 239 3.62 9.40 -4.95
C PRO A 239 2.42 8.45 -4.94
N HIS A 240 2.55 7.25 -4.38
CA HIS A 240 1.43 6.32 -4.25
C HIS A 240 0.57 6.56 -3.00
N TRP A 241 1.00 7.46 -2.08
CA TRP A 241 0.21 7.77 -0.88
C TRP A 241 -1.11 8.46 -1.23
N GLN A 242 -1.16 9.15 -2.35
CA GLN A 242 -2.38 9.80 -2.84
C GLN A 242 -3.38 8.83 -3.50
N ALA A 243 -2.96 7.59 -3.80
CA ALA A 243 -3.80 6.61 -4.50
C ALA A 243 -5.19 6.43 -3.88
N PRO A 244 -5.33 6.36 -2.53
CA PRO A 244 -6.66 6.28 -1.92
C PRO A 244 -7.58 7.45 -2.30
N GLY A 245 -7.04 8.65 -2.52
CA GLY A 245 -7.84 9.79 -3.00
C GLY A 245 -8.24 9.61 -4.47
N TRP A 246 -7.30 9.20 -5.32
CA TRP A 246 -7.58 8.97 -6.75
C TRP A 246 -8.66 7.90 -6.96
N LEU A 247 -8.83 6.96 -6.03
CA LEU A 247 -9.93 5.97 -6.04
C LEU A 247 -11.29 6.65 -6.28
N PHE A 248 -11.54 7.76 -5.56
CA PHE A 248 -12.84 8.44 -5.61
C PHE A 248 -12.96 9.38 -6.81
N ALA A 249 -11.89 9.60 -7.57
CA ALA A 249 -12.00 10.28 -8.86
C ALA A 249 -12.53 9.35 -9.98
N ALA A 250 -12.46 8.03 -9.81
CA ALA A 250 -12.90 7.08 -10.85
C ALA A 250 -14.37 7.22 -11.23
N PRO A 251 -15.35 7.36 -10.30
CA PRO A 251 -16.75 7.63 -10.71
C PRO A 251 -16.91 8.95 -11.48
N LEU A 252 -16.08 9.95 -11.19
CA LEU A 252 -16.08 11.23 -11.93
C LEU A 252 -15.59 11.03 -13.36
N VAL A 253 -14.53 10.21 -13.56
CA VAL A 253 -14.05 9.81 -14.89
C VAL A 253 -15.16 9.07 -15.64
N GLY A 254 -15.82 8.11 -14.97
CA GLY A 254 -16.95 7.38 -15.56
C GLY A 254 -18.06 8.29 -16.05
N ARG A 255 -18.42 9.30 -15.23
CA ARG A 255 -19.42 10.33 -15.62
C ARG A 255 -18.93 11.15 -16.81
N MET A 256 -17.66 11.54 -16.82
CA MET A 256 -17.07 12.33 -17.91
C MET A 256 -17.12 11.55 -19.24
N LEU A 257 -16.74 10.27 -19.20
CA LEU A 257 -16.78 9.38 -20.35
C LEU A 257 -18.22 9.16 -20.84
N ASP A 258 -19.14 8.88 -19.92
CA ASP A 258 -20.57 8.67 -20.24
C ASP A 258 -21.16 9.89 -20.95
N ARG A 259 -20.91 11.08 -20.43
CA ARG A 259 -21.37 12.33 -21.05
C ARG A 259 -20.77 12.55 -22.45
N ALA A 260 -19.47 12.24 -22.61
CA ALA A 260 -18.79 12.39 -23.89
C ALA A 260 -19.39 11.41 -24.93
N ILE A 261 -19.64 10.16 -24.52
CA ILE A 261 -20.26 9.14 -25.38
C ILE A 261 -21.68 9.56 -25.76
N THR A 262 -22.47 10.04 -24.80
CA THR A 262 -23.85 10.50 -25.04
C THR A 262 -23.92 11.67 -26.01
N ARG A 263 -22.88 12.53 -26.00
CA ARG A 263 -22.76 13.67 -26.92
C ARG A 263 -22.08 13.32 -28.24
N ASP A 264 -21.89 12.02 -28.49
CA ASP A 264 -21.22 11.50 -29.68
C ASP A 264 -19.80 12.03 -29.90
N VAL A 265 -19.12 12.38 -28.82
CA VAL A 265 -17.70 12.78 -28.86
C VAL A 265 -16.85 11.53 -29.10
N ARG A 266 -15.90 11.61 -30.05
CA ARG A 266 -15.19 10.41 -30.53
C ARG A 266 -14.06 9.92 -29.62
N TRP A 267 -13.43 10.80 -28.81
CA TRP A 267 -12.22 10.43 -28.09
C TRP A 267 -12.39 9.26 -27.11
N PRO A 268 -13.54 9.05 -26.39
CA PRO A 268 -13.63 7.90 -25.48
C PRO A 268 -13.61 6.55 -26.21
N ARG A 269 -14.05 6.53 -27.48
CA ARG A 269 -14.12 5.29 -28.27
C ARG A 269 -12.74 4.71 -28.58
N TRP A 270 -11.72 5.55 -28.71
CA TRP A 270 -10.35 5.08 -28.92
C TRP A 270 -9.51 5.12 -27.63
N TRP A 271 -9.73 6.12 -26.77
CA TRP A 271 -8.92 6.27 -25.56
C TRP A 271 -9.06 5.08 -24.58
N LEU A 272 -10.28 4.63 -24.32
CA LEU A 272 -10.51 3.56 -23.34
C LEU A 272 -9.94 2.21 -23.82
N PRO A 273 -10.18 1.75 -25.08
CA PRO A 273 -9.50 0.55 -25.57
C PRO A 273 -7.97 0.69 -25.59
N MET A 274 -7.46 1.88 -25.99
CA MET A 274 -6.02 2.16 -25.96
C MET A 274 -5.46 2.05 -24.54
N ALA A 275 -6.11 2.69 -23.57
CA ALA A 275 -5.67 2.65 -22.18
C ALA A 275 -5.66 1.22 -21.63
N ALA A 276 -6.73 0.46 -21.89
CA ALA A 276 -6.84 -0.94 -21.46
C ALA A 276 -5.80 -1.81 -22.16
N GLY A 277 -5.62 -1.64 -23.46
CA GLY A 277 -4.64 -2.39 -24.25
C GLY A 277 -3.21 -2.09 -23.80
N THR A 278 -2.87 -0.82 -23.62
CA THR A 278 -1.55 -0.41 -23.13
C THR A 278 -1.31 -0.98 -21.73
N TRP A 279 -2.30 -0.87 -20.84
CA TRP A 279 -2.21 -1.41 -19.49
C TRP A 279 -1.94 -2.92 -19.51
N LEU A 280 -2.72 -3.67 -20.27
CA LEU A 280 -2.56 -5.11 -20.39
C LEU A 280 -1.18 -5.47 -20.96
N THR A 281 -0.74 -4.76 -22.01
CA THR A 281 0.58 -4.95 -22.62
C THR A 281 1.70 -4.73 -21.58
N LEU A 282 1.63 -3.63 -20.82
CA LEU A 282 2.62 -3.35 -19.78
C LEU A 282 2.65 -4.45 -18.71
N VAL A 283 1.49 -4.93 -18.25
CA VAL A 283 1.40 -5.99 -17.24
C VAL A 283 2.01 -7.29 -17.79
N LEU A 284 1.71 -7.64 -19.04
CA LEU A 284 2.24 -8.87 -19.67
C LEU A 284 3.76 -8.77 -19.89
N ILE A 285 4.24 -7.64 -20.41
CA ILE A 285 5.69 -7.44 -20.63
C ILE A 285 6.46 -7.47 -19.30
N LEU A 286 6.02 -6.67 -18.33
CA LEU A 286 6.74 -6.61 -17.04
C LEU A 286 6.60 -7.91 -16.25
N GLY A 287 5.40 -8.52 -16.27
CA GLY A 287 5.17 -9.80 -15.58
C GLY A 287 6.00 -10.94 -16.17
N SER A 288 6.05 -11.05 -17.50
CA SER A 288 6.88 -12.05 -18.16
C SER A 288 8.37 -11.78 -17.91
N HIS A 289 8.79 -10.52 -17.90
CA HIS A 289 10.18 -10.18 -17.59
C HIS A 289 10.54 -10.53 -16.13
N VAL A 290 9.69 -10.22 -15.16
CA VAL A 290 9.91 -10.63 -13.75
C VAL A 290 10.15 -12.13 -13.67
N ALA A 291 9.36 -12.92 -14.41
CA ALA A 291 9.45 -14.38 -14.38
C ALA A 291 10.70 -14.92 -15.08
N THR A 292 11.09 -14.34 -16.22
CA THR A 292 12.08 -14.94 -17.12
C THR A 292 13.37 -14.14 -17.32
N GLY A 293 13.33 -12.82 -17.12
CA GLY A 293 14.48 -11.94 -17.34
C GLY A 293 14.76 -11.62 -18.82
N TRP A 294 13.81 -11.90 -19.72
CA TRP A 294 14.05 -11.86 -21.18
C TRP A 294 14.43 -10.46 -21.70
N LEU A 295 14.08 -9.39 -21.00
CA LEU A 295 14.47 -8.04 -21.40
C LEU A 295 15.91 -7.66 -21.00
N SER A 296 16.53 -8.45 -20.11
CA SER A 296 17.87 -8.11 -19.57
C SER A 296 18.95 -7.90 -20.67
N PRO A 297 18.99 -8.70 -21.77
CA PRO A 297 19.98 -8.47 -22.81
C PRO A 297 19.69 -7.20 -23.67
N HIS A 298 18.47 -6.67 -23.61
CA HIS A 298 18.01 -5.62 -24.52
C HIS A 298 17.90 -4.24 -23.84
N ILE A 299 17.70 -4.23 -22.52
CA ILE A 299 17.43 -2.99 -21.76
C ILE A 299 18.38 -2.94 -20.55
N ALA A 300 19.35 -2.06 -20.59
CA ALA A 300 20.43 -1.98 -19.58
C ALA A 300 19.90 -1.82 -18.16
N VAL A 301 18.84 -1.02 -17.95
CA VAL A 301 18.28 -0.79 -16.61
C VAL A 301 17.58 -2.05 -16.07
N LEU A 302 17.24 -3.01 -16.95
CA LEU A 302 16.63 -4.29 -16.55
C LEU A 302 17.65 -5.44 -16.54
N SER A 303 18.95 -5.11 -16.52
CA SER A 303 20.02 -6.12 -16.52
C SER A 303 20.40 -6.48 -15.08
N ALA A 304 20.49 -7.78 -14.79
CA ALA A 304 20.97 -8.26 -13.50
C ALA A 304 22.45 -7.85 -13.30
N PRO A 305 22.87 -7.57 -12.06
CA PRO A 305 22.12 -7.71 -10.83
C PRO A 305 21.36 -6.44 -10.39
N ALA A 306 21.43 -5.36 -11.15
CA ALA A 306 20.85 -4.07 -10.78
C ALA A 306 19.40 -3.88 -11.25
N ASP A 307 18.81 -4.89 -11.89
CA ASP A 307 17.42 -4.89 -12.40
C ASP A 307 16.43 -4.64 -11.26
N PRO A 308 15.67 -3.52 -11.28
CA PRO A 308 14.73 -3.22 -10.20
C PRO A 308 13.56 -4.22 -10.11
N THR A 309 13.28 -4.97 -11.18
CA THR A 309 12.21 -6.00 -11.14
C THR A 309 12.60 -7.20 -10.27
N LEU A 310 13.88 -7.36 -9.90
CA LEU A 310 14.33 -8.38 -8.96
C LEU A 310 13.78 -8.15 -7.54
N ASP A 311 13.24 -6.97 -7.26
CA ASP A 311 12.48 -6.76 -6.02
C ASP A 311 11.21 -7.64 -5.97
N ALA A 312 10.66 -8.05 -7.11
CA ALA A 312 9.55 -9.00 -7.18
C ALA A 312 9.99 -10.47 -7.31
N PHE A 313 11.30 -10.72 -7.49
CA PHE A 313 11.83 -12.06 -7.71
C PHE A 313 11.72 -12.93 -6.46
N ASP A 314 11.35 -14.20 -6.64
CA ASP A 314 11.10 -15.19 -5.58
C ASP A 314 12.40 -15.78 -5.04
N TRP A 315 12.55 -15.81 -3.71
CA TRP A 315 13.74 -16.35 -3.05
C TRP A 315 13.52 -17.78 -2.48
N ARG A 316 12.40 -18.46 -2.79
CA ARG A 316 12.09 -19.75 -2.16
C ARG A 316 13.16 -20.82 -2.39
N ALA A 317 13.88 -20.78 -3.52
CA ALA A 317 15.00 -21.67 -3.79
C ALA A 317 16.18 -21.53 -2.80
N LEU A 318 16.21 -20.44 -2.01
CA LEU A 318 17.22 -20.25 -0.97
C LEU A 318 17.18 -21.34 0.09
N ARG A 319 15.97 -21.78 0.49
CA ARG A 319 15.81 -22.82 1.52
C ARG A 319 16.53 -24.11 1.15
N ASP A 320 16.29 -24.57 -0.08
CA ASP A 320 16.92 -25.81 -0.59
C ASP A 320 18.44 -25.62 -0.72
N SER A 321 18.87 -24.45 -1.18
CA SER A 321 20.30 -24.13 -1.32
C SER A 321 21.03 -24.16 0.03
N LEU A 322 20.40 -23.65 1.10
CA LEU A 322 20.96 -23.69 2.46
C LEU A 322 21.01 -25.13 2.98
N SER A 323 19.93 -25.90 2.74
CA SER A 323 19.83 -27.31 3.14
C SER A 323 20.91 -28.16 2.49
N VAL A 324 21.12 -28.03 1.19
CA VAL A 324 22.16 -28.75 0.44
C VAL A 324 23.56 -28.45 1.00
N ARG A 325 23.79 -27.23 1.48
CA ARG A 325 25.07 -26.84 2.09
C ARG A 325 25.17 -27.24 3.57
N GLY A 326 24.17 -27.90 4.14
CA GLY A 326 24.16 -28.28 5.55
C GLY A 326 24.05 -27.09 6.50
N ILE A 327 23.52 -25.96 6.04
CA ILE A 327 23.41 -24.73 6.86
C ILE A 327 22.07 -24.77 7.61
N ASP A 328 22.17 -24.85 8.94
CA ASP A 328 20.99 -24.91 9.82
C ASP A 328 20.38 -23.53 10.03
N ILE A 329 19.08 -23.43 9.84
CA ILE A 329 18.32 -22.16 9.97
C ILE A 329 17.37 -22.14 11.19
N ARG A 330 17.42 -23.19 12.03
CA ARG A 330 16.49 -23.30 13.18
C ARG A 330 16.67 -22.18 14.21
N ASP A 331 17.90 -21.74 14.41
CA ASP A 331 18.22 -20.64 15.32
C ASP A 331 17.83 -19.26 14.78
N GLY A 332 17.38 -19.21 13.53
CA GLY A 332 16.92 -17.98 12.90
C GLY A 332 17.95 -17.32 12.00
N VAL A 333 17.50 -16.29 11.29
CA VAL A 333 18.29 -15.55 10.30
C VAL A 333 18.10 -14.05 10.53
N THR A 334 19.21 -13.32 10.49
CA THR A 334 19.21 -11.85 10.54
C THR A 334 19.54 -11.28 9.15
N THR A 335 19.00 -10.11 8.85
CA THR A 335 19.35 -9.34 7.65
C THR A 335 19.40 -7.85 7.98
N ARG A 336 19.84 -7.02 7.02
CA ARG A 336 20.03 -5.57 7.21
C ARG A 336 18.88 -4.71 6.68
N SER A 337 17.80 -5.35 6.21
CA SER A 337 16.69 -4.62 5.61
C SER A 337 15.38 -5.34 5.90
N TRP A 338 14.39 -4.59 6.36
CA TRP A 338 13.06 -5.15 6.62
C TRP A 338 12.43 -5.74 5.34
N ILE A 339 12.78 -5.21 4.16
CA ILE A 339 12.32 -5.75 2.87
C ILE A 339 12.92 -7.14 2.65
N GLN A 340 14.24 -7.28 2.88
CA GLN A 340 14.90 -8.58 2.78
C GLN A 340 14.38 -9.55 3.85
N ALA A 341 14.11 -9.07 5.06
CA ALA A 341 13.51 -9.88 6.12
C ALA A 341 12.15 -10.46 5.68
N GLY A 342 11.33 -9.65 5.00
CA GLY A 342 10.08 -10.13 4.42
C GLY A 342 10.29 -11.25 3.39
N LYS A 343 11.25 -11.07 2.48
CA LYS A 343 11.61 -12.09 1.47
C LYS A 343 12.13 -13.37 2.13
N LEU A 344 13.00 -13.24 3.13
CA LEU A 344 13.53 -14.38 3.88
C LEU A 344 12.41 -15.12 4.62
N GLY A 345 11.45 -14.39 5.21
CA GLY A 345 10.31 -15.00 5.88
C GLY A 345 9.44 -15.83 4.93
N VAL A 346 9.24 -15.36 3.71
CA VAL A 346 8.53 -16.12 2.67
C VAL A 346 9.36 -17.34 2.20
N ALA A 347 10.65 -17.12 2.01
CA ALA A 347 11.57 -18.16 1.46
C ALA A 347 11.80 -19.29 2.47
N LEU A 348 12.04 -18.95 3.72
CA LEU A 348 12.45 -19.93 4.76
C LEU A 348 11.28 -20.49 5.55
N GLY A 349 10.11 -19.88 5.43
CA GLY A 349 8.88 -20.37 6.07
C GLY A 349 8.60 -19.78 7.46
N ALA A 350 7.38 -19.98 7.92
CA ALA A 350 6.83 -19.31 9.13
C ALA A 350 7.53 -19.74 10.43
N THR A 351 8.17 -20.91 10.44
CA THR A 351 8.82 -21.45 11.65
C THR A 351 10.26 -20.93 11.85
N THR A 352 10.87 -20.33 10.82
CA THR A 352 12.22 -19.77 10.92
C THR A 352 12.14 -18.36 11.51
N PRO A 353 12.76 -18.08 12.66
CA PRO A 353 12.81 -16.70 13.17
C PRO A 353 13.60 -15.80 12.22
N ILE A 354 12.99 -14.68 11.82
CA ILE A 354 13.63 -13.70 10.94
C ILE A 354 13.73 -12.37 11.70
N MET A 355 14.94 -11.86 11.81
CA MET A 355 15.22 -10.60 12.50
C MET A 355 15.82 -9.57 11.54
N CYS A 356 15.76 -8.29 11.91
CA CYS A 356 16.37 -7.20 11.16
C CYS A 356 17.34 -6.43 12.06
N ALA A 357 18.62 -6.41 11.69
CA ALA A 357 19.63 -5.52 12.26
C ALA A 357 19.58 -4.22 11.45
N CYS A 358 18.53 -3.45 11.61
CA CYS A 358 18.26 -2.24 10.85
C CYS A 358 17.50 -1.22 11.70
N ASP A 359 17.69 0.07 11.40
CA ASP A 359 17.07 1.16 12.16
C ASP A 359 15.54 1.17 12.04
N ASP A 360 15.03 0.69 10.92
CA ASP A 360 13.58 0.63 10.64
C ASP A 360 13.06 -0.81 10.62
N ALA A 361 13.41 -1.58 11.67
CA ALA A 361 13.03 -3.00 11.76
C ALA A 361 11.50 -3.23 11.87
N HIS A 362 10.72 -2.18 12.12
CA HIS A 362 9.25 -2.25 12.10
C HIS A 362 8.72 -3.30 13.09
N HIS A 363 7.74 -4.11 12.64
CA HIS A 363 7.13 -5.18 13.45
C HIS A 363 8.11 -6.29 13.85
N LEU A 364 9.24 -6.41 13.17
CA LEU A 364 10.24 -7.43 13.50
C LEU A 364 10.83 -7.23 14.90
N LEU A 365 10.79 -5.99 15.43
CA LEU A 365 11.23 -5.70 16.80
C LEU A 365 10.34 -6.39 17.86
N PHE A 366 9.08 -6.66 17.53
CA PHE A 366 8.08 -7.15 18.47
C PHE A 366 7.67 -8.60 18.22
N ARG A 367 8.18 -9.20 17.14
CA ARG A 367 7.72 -10.52 16.67
C ARG A 367 8.28 -11.68 17.49
N TYR A 368 9.54 -11.53 17.93
CA TYR A 368 10.25 -12.61 18.63
C TYR A 368 10.76 -12.12 19.99
N PRO A 369 10.81 -13.02 21.00
CA PRO A 369 11.41 -12.66 22.29
C PRO A 369 12.86 -12.20 22.15
N ALA A 370 13.29 -11.34 23.04
CA ALA A 370 14.70 -10.86 23.07
C ALA A 370 15.72 -11.98 23.29
N THR A 371 15.26 -13.16 23.73
CA THR A 371 16.09 -14.35 23.92
C THR A 371 16.44 -15.08 22.62
N VAL A 372 15.78 -14.73 21.49
CA VAL A 372 16.10 -15.33 20.18
C VAL A 372 17.31 -14.59 19.59
N PHE A 373 18.42 -15.31 19.44
CA PHE A 373 19.66 -14.78 18.86
C PHE A 373 19.94 -15.56 17.57
N PRO A 374 19.64 -14.96 16.40
CA PRO A 374 19.92 -15.62 15.13
C PRO A 374 21.42 -15.80 14.94
N ARG A 375 21.81 -16.99 14.50
CA ARG A 375 23.22 -17.31 14.27
C ARG A 375 23.67 -17.09 12.83
N LEU A 376 22.74 -16.81 11.96
CA LEU A 376 23.03 -16.59 10.54
C LEU A 376 22.68 -15.15 10.15
N VAL A 377 23.50 -14.60 9.28
CA VAL A 377 23.18 -13.36 8.58
C VAL A 377 23.07 -13.68 7.09
N VAL A 378 21.97 -13.31 6.47
CA VAL A 378 21.78 -13.46 5.02
C VAL A 378 21.51 -12.07 4.44
N GLU A 379 22.30 -11.68 3.45
CA GLU A 379 22.25 -10.35 2.86
C GLU A 379 22.26 -10.41 1.34
N HIS A 380 21.42 -9.63 0.70
CA HIS A 380 21.47 -9.42 -0.74
C HIS A 380 22.68 -8.56 -1.10
N VAL A 381 23.61 -9.11 -1.85
CA VAL A 381 24.83 -8.45 -2.30
C VAL A 381 24.47 -7.38 -3.35
N GLN A 382 24.68 -6.11 -3.03
CA GLN A 382 24.25 -4.97 -3.87
C GLN A 382 25.37 -3.93 -4.05
N PRO A 383 26.55 -4.30 -4.60
CA PRO A 383 27.71 -3.39 -4.69
C PRO A 383 27.47 -2.17 -5.58
N TRP A 384 26.45 -2.20 -6.43
CA TRP A 384 26.05 -1.05 -7.26
C TRP A 384 25.31 0.02 -6.49
N LYS A 385 24.85 -0.26 -5.26
CA LYS A 385 24.20 0.75 -4.42
C LYS A 385 25.25 1.60 -3.72
N ARG A 386 25.10 2.91 -3.82
CA ARG A 386 26.02 3.88 -3.19
C ARG A 386 26.10 3.62 -1.67
N GLY A 387 27.31 3.50 -1.17
CA GLY A 387 27.57 3.29 0.25
C GLY A 387 27.35 1.86 0.73
N TRP A 388 27.10 0.90 -0.17
CA TRP A 388 26.93 -0.49 0.23
C TRP A 388 28.27 -1.06 0.77
N GLN A 389 28.17 -1.79 1.88
CA GLN A 389 29.29 -2.55 2.47
C GLN A 389 28.78 -3.94 2.82
N PRO A 390 29.63 -4.99 2.76
CA PRO A 390 29.23 -6.32 3.22
C PRO A 390 28.78 -6.33 4.68
N ALA A 391 27.87 -7.24 5.03
CA ALA A 391 27.38 -7.39 6.41
C ALA A 391 28.55 -7.68 7.39
N SER A 392 29.57 -8.40 6.94
CA SER A 392 30.78 -8.66 7.76
C SER A 392 31.53 -7.40 8.18
N VAL A 393 31.34 -6.30 7.48
CA VAL A 393 31.90 -4.99 7.87
C VAL A 393 30.85 -4.16 8.62
N ALA A 394 29.66 -4.04 8.03
CA ALA A 394 28.64 -3.13 8.51
C ALA A 394 28.00 -3.54 9.84
N LEU A 395 27.97 -4.83 10.16
CA LEU A 395 27.33 -5.36 11.38
C LEU A 395 28.31 -5.80 12.47
N THR A 396 29.62 -5.71 12.24
CA THR A 396 30.60 -6.16 13.22
C THR A 396 30.43 -5.44 14.58
N GLY A 397 30.14 -4.13 14.55
CA GLY A 397 29.94 -3.35 15.78
C GLY A 397 28.66 -3.71 16.54
N GLN A 398 27.66 -4.30 15.87
CA GLN A 398 26.38 -4.66 16.49
C GLN A 398 26.29 -6.13 16.88
N LEU A 399 26.81 -7.01 16.03
CA LEU A 399 26.65 -8.46 16.17
C LEU A 399 27.96 -9.19 16.51
N GLY A 400 29.10 -8.51 16.41
CA GLY A 400 30.40 -9.16 16.53
C GLY A 400 30.91 -9.71 15.19
N PRO A 401 32.07 -10.46 15.23
CA PRO A 401 32.66 -10.99 14.02
C PRO A 401 31.70 -11.97 13.27
N LEU A 402 31.74 -11.89 11.94
CA LEU A 402 30.91 -12.73 11.07
C LEU A 402 31.82 -13.58 10.15
N ASP A 403 31.73 -14.88 10.28
CA ASP A 403 32.43 -15.85 9.43
C ASP A 403 31.66 -16.08 8.14
N SER A 404 32.32 -15.90 7.00
CA SER A 404 31.67 -16.11 5.70
C SER A 404 31.45 -17.59 5.42
N LEU A 405 30.22 -17.95 5.09
CA LEU A 405 29.84 -19.28 4.60
C LEU A 405 29.70 -19.28 3.06
N GLY A 406 30.06 -18.16 2.42
CA GLY A 406 30.04 -18.01 0.97
C GLY A 406 28.76 -17.33 0.46
N THR A 407 28.58 -17.40 -0.85
CA THR A 407 27.47 -16.75 -1.54
C THR A 407 26.58 -17.83 -2.20
N ILE A 408 25.27 -17.64 -2.10
CA ILE A 408 24.26 -18.43 -2.79
C ILE A 408 23.70 -17.54 -3.90
N THR A 409 23.81 -17.99 -5.14
CA THR A 409 23.24 -17.27 -6.29
C THR A 409 21.92 -17.95 -6.70
N LEU A 410 20.85 -17.19 -6.66
CA LEU A 410 19.53 -17.62 -7.14
C LEU A 410 19.42 -17.27 -8.62
N ALA A 411 18.95 -18.22 -9.41
CA ALA A 411 18.85 -18.08 -10.87
C ALA A 411 17.41 -17.73 -11.30
N ARG A 412 17.30 -16.87 -12.30
CA ARG A 412 16.03 -16.57 -12.99
C ARG A 412 16.15 -17.17 -14.41
N SER A 413 15.35 -18.21 -14.67
CA SER A 413 15.41 -18.97 -15.95
C SER A 413 16.83 -19.44 -16.29
N GLY A 414 17.55 -19.96 -15.30
CA GLY A 414 18.89 -20.49 -15.50
C GLY A 414 20.01 -19.46 -15.49
N GLN A 415 19.70 -18.15 -15.45
CA GLN A 415 20.71 -17.09 -15.41
C GLN A 415 20.84 -16.52 -14.00
N PRO A 416 22.07 -16.23 -13.53
CA PRO A 416 22.27 -15.59 -12.23
C PRO A 416 21.46 -14.31 -12.10
N ALA A 417 20.70 -14.17 -10.99
CA ALA A 417 19.82 -13.03 -10.80
C ALA A 417 20.08 -12.32 -9.46
N VAL A 418 20.07 -13.08 -8.35
CA VAL A 418 20.23 -12.50 -7.01
C VAL A 418 21.34 -13.27 -6.29
N SER A 419 22.34 -12.56 -5.77
CA SER A 419 23.41 -13.14 -4.97
C SER A 419 23.20 -12.82 -3.49
N LEU A 420 23.16 -13.86 -2.66
CA LEU A 420 22.90 -13.76 -1.22
C LEU A 420 24.15 -14.23 -0.47
N ALA A 421 24.86 -13.31 0.18
CA ALA A 421 25.97 -13.64 1.05
C ALA A 421 25.44 -14.22 2.37
N VAL A 422 26.04 -15.30 2.82
CA VAL A 422 25.64 -16.01 4.04
C VAL A 422 26.82 -15.97 5.01
N TYR A 423 26.54 -15.54 6.23
CA TYR A 423 27.55 -15.48 7.30
C TYR A 423 27.03 -16.19 8.53
N ARG A 424 27.95 -16.67 9.35
CA ARG A 424 27.67 -17.22 10.68
C ARG A 424 28.25 -16.29 11.73
N LEU A 425 27.47 -16.02 12.78
CA LEU A 425 27.94 -15.26 13.93
C LEU A 425 29.00 -16.09 14.68
N ALA A 426 30.21 -15.55 14.84
CA ALA A 426 31.26 -16.20 15.62
C ALA A 426 30.83 -16.17 17.10
N LEU A 427 30.73 -17.33 17.72
CA LEU A 427 30.41 -17.42 19.14
C LEU A 427 31.60 -16.86 19.96
N PRO A 428 31.36 -16.07 21.00
CA PRO A 428 32.41 -15.76 21.97
C PRO A 428 33.01 -17.06 22.50
N GLU A 429 34.33 -17.10 22.67
CA GLU A 429 35.06 -18.30 23.08
C GLU A 429 34.47 -18.94 24.35
N THR A 430 33.96 -18.14 25.28
CA THR A 430 33.32 -18.59 26.51
C THR A 430 32.02 -19.40 26.26
N GLN A 431 31.25 -19.04 25.24
CA GLN A 431 30.01 -19.76 24.88
C GLN A 431 30.31 -21.00 24.02
N ALA A 432 31.38 -20.97 23.24
CA ALA A 432 31.83 -22.12 22.45
C ALA A 432 32.28 -23.29 23.35
N GLN A 433 33.00 -22.94 24.45
CA GLN A 433 33.43 -23.94 25.43
C GLN A 433 32.25 -24.57 26.20
N ALA A 434 31.24 -23.79 26.56
CA ALA A 434 30.04 -24.30 27.21
C ALA A 434 29.22 -25.25 26.30
N ALA A 435 29.14 -24.92 25.01
CA ALA A 435 28.44 -25.74 24.01
C ALA A 435 29.19 -27.06 23.70
N SER A 436 30.52 -27.04 23.74
CA SER A 436 31.36 -28.25 23.54
C SER A 436 31.34 -29.15 24.76
N GLY A 437 31.32 -28.56 25.98
CA GLY A 437 31.24 -29.30 27.23
C GLY A 437 29.95 -30.08 27.44
N SER A 438 28.84 -29.57 26.93
CA SER A 438 27.53 -30.24 27.07
C SER A 438 27.39 -31.50 26.18
N ARG A 439 28.25 -31.66 25.16
CA ARG A 439 28.25 -32.85 24.31
C ARG A 439 28.99 -34.05 24.89
N SER A 440 29.82 -33.86 25.91
CA SER A 440 30.59 -34.96 26.52
C SER A 440 29.85 -35.72 27.63
N PHE A 441 28.65 -35.27 28.01
CA PHE A 441 27.88 -35.90 29.12
C PHE A 441 26.73 -36.82 28.63
N ARG A 442 26.66 -37.12 27.35
CA ARG A 442 25.71 -38.13 26.83
C ARG A 442 26.43 -39.26 26.08
N ARG A 443 27.11 -40.13 26.84
CA ARG A 443 27.45 -41.50 26.43
C ARG A 443 27.08 -42.45 27.57
#